data_2230e242b39cd9ee2d2f026aba30f0a1
#
_entry.id   2230e242b39cd9ee2d2f026aba30f0a1
#
_cell.length_a   1.000
_cell.length_b   1.000
_cell.length_c   1.000
_cell.angle_alpha   90.00
_cell.angle_beta   90.00
_cell.angle_gamma   90.00
#
_symmetry.space_group_name_H-M   'P 1'
#
loop_
_entity.id
_entity.type
_entity.pdbx_description
1 polymer ?
#
loop_
_entity_poly.entity_id
_entity_poly.type
_entity_poly.pdbx_seq_one_letter_code
_entity_poly.pdbx_strand_id
1 'polypeptide(L)'
;MKKDDFGRDTQPSNRVGLWGMASIALLAHLASTELHECFHLVVGRLAGLPCHFLSFTSVGVDPSVAANASPSALALMNGVAPLATMLLGVLALVAVPALRPKAPAAVTVFIAWFAIFGVATSDCRQ
;
A
#
# COMPACT_ATOMS: atom_id res chain seq x y z
N MET A 1 -40.49 -44.59 -8.90
CA MET A 1 -40.41 -43.22 -8.37
C MET A 1 -38.97 -43.00 -7.89
N LYS A 2 -38.15 -42.36 -8.73
CA LYS A 2 -36.71 -42.18 -8.52
C LYS A 2 -36.53 -40.88 -7.77
N LYS A 3 -36.00 -40.92 -6.56
CA LYS A 3 -35.61 -39.75 -5.79
C LYS A 3 -34.42 -39.08 -6.53
N ASP A 4 -34.63 -37.88 -6.98
CA ASP A 4 -33.57 -37.07 -7.54
C ASP A 4 -32.67 -36.61 -6.39
N ASP A 5 -31.49 -37.19 -6.38
CA ASP A 5 -30.40 -36.78 -5.49
C ASP A 5 -29.92 -35.42 -5.98
N PHE A 6 -30.45 -34.38 -5.32
CA PHE A 6 -29.99 -33.00 -5.51
C PHE A 6 -28.57 -32.92 -4.93
N GLY A 7 -27.59 -33.30 -5.74
CA GLY A 7 -26.19 -33.01 -5.50
C GLY A 7 -26.01 -31.51 -5.43
N ARG A 8 -26.10 -30.95 -4.21
CA ARG A 8 -25.57 -29.61 -3.95
C ARG A 8 -24.08 -29.72 -4.16
N ASP A 9 -23.66 -29.28 -5.32
CA ASP A 9 -22.27 -28.91 -5.55
C ASP A 9 -21.92 -27.86 -4.49
N THR A 10 -21.35 -28.32 -3.39
CA THR A 10 -20.68 -27.45 -2.42
C THR A 10 -19.42 -26.93 -3.08
N GLN A 11 -19.57 -26.00 -4.04
CA GLN A 11 -18.44 -25.19 -4.46
C GLN A 11 -17.86 -24.57 -3.18
N PRO A 12 -16.57 -24.81 -2.91
CA PRO A 12 -15.92 -24.19 -1.78
C PRO A 12 -16.13 -22.68 -1.92
N SER A 13 -16.83 -22.12 -0.94
CA SER A 13 -17.14 -20.69 -0.96
C SER A 13 -15.82 -19.93 -0.91
N ASN A 14 -15.38 -19.42 -2.05
CA ASN A 14 -14.18 -18.62 -2.20
C ASN A 14 -14.40 -17.21 -1.59
N ARG A 15 -15.19 -17.16 -0.50
CA ARG A 15 -15.54 -15.93 0.23
C ARG A 15 -14.55 -15.74 1.35
N VAL A 16 -13.88 -14.59 1.32
CA VAL A 16 -13.04 -14.15 2.44
C VAL A 16 -13.99 -13.75 3.59
N GLY A 17 -13.90 -14.43 4.71
CA GLY A 17 -14.69 -14.09 5.90
C GLY A 17 -14.28 -12.74 6.50
N LEU A 18 -15.10 -12.20 7.40
CA LEU A 18 -14.89 -10.87 8.02
C LEU A 18 -13.48 -10.71 8.64
N TRP A 19 -13.03 -11.70 9.41
CA TRP A 19 -11.69 -11.68 10.02
C TRP A 19 -10.58 -11.76 8.98
N GLY A 20 -10.77 -12.54 7.92
CA GLY A 20 -9.84 -12.57 6.79
C GLY A 20 -9.75 -11.22 6.08
N MET A 21 -10.87 -10.55 5.87
CA MET A 21 -10.89 -9.21 5.28
C MET A 21 -10.19 -8.19 6.16
N ALA A 22 -10.42 -8.21 7.48
CA ALA A 22 -9.76 -7.31 8.42
C ALA A 22 -8.23 -7.53 8.43
N SER A 23 -7.78 -8.79 8.45
CA SER A 23 -6.35 -9.12 8.41
C SER A 23 -5.71 -8.68 7.09
N ILE A 24 -6.38 -8.90 5.96
CA ILE A 24 -5.89 -8.46 4.64
C ILE A 24 -5.81 -6.94 4.58
N ALA A 25 -6.81 -6.22 5.10
CA ALA A 25 -6.81 -4.76 5.14
C ALA A 25 -5.64 -4.22 5.99
N LEU A 26 -5.38 -4.83 7.16
CA LEU A 26 -4.26 -4.47 8.02
C LEU A 26 -2.92 -4.69 7.31
N LEU A 27 -2.73 -5.84 6.67
CA LEU A 27 -1.51 -6.14 5.91
C LEU A 27 -1.31 -5.18 4.74
N ALA A 28 -2.38 -4.85 4.03
CA ALA A 28 -2.34 -3.89 2.92
C ALA A 28 -1.99 -2.48 3.41
N HIS A 29 -2.52 -2.07 4.58
CA HIS A 29 -2.18 -0.80 5.20
C HIS A 29 -0.70 -0.74 5.58
N LEU A 30 -0.19 -1.76 6.28
CA LEU A 30 1.22 -1.83 6.64
C LEU A 30 2.13 -1.81 5.40
N ALA A 31 1.81 -2.61 4.39
CA ALA A 31 2.59 -2.64 3.14
C ALA A 31 2.60 -1.29 2.42
N SER A 32 1.46 -0.58 2.39
CA SER A 32 1.36 0.76 1.79
C SER A 32 2.18 1.79 2.56
N THR A 33 2.14 1.74 3.91
CA THR A 33 2.92 2.64 4.76
C THR A 33 4.42 2.40 4.60
N GLU A 34 4.86 1.14 4.66
CA GLU A 34 6.27 0.80 4.47
C GLU A 34 6.80 1.24 3.09
N LEU A 35 6.02 1.03 2.05
CA LEU A 35 6.40 1.45 0.71
C LEU A 35 6.51 2.98 0.62
N HIS A 36 5.60 3.72 1.27
CA HIS A 36 5.66 5.17 1.36
C HIS A 36 6.96 5.64 2.03
N GLU A 37 7.32 5.06 3.17
CA GLU A 37 8.56 5.38 3.89
C GLU A 37 9.81 5.00 3.09
N CYS A 38 9.77 3.88 2.35
CA CYS A 38 10.84 3.52 1.44
C CYS A 38 11.06 4.56 0.34
N PHE A 39 9.99 5.19 -0.18
CA PHE A 39 10.14 6.29 -1.13
C PHE A 39 10.81 7.50 -0.49
N HIS A 40 10.44 7.89 0.73
CA HIS A 40 11.15 8.95 1.47
C HIS A 40 12.64 8.64 1.61
N LEU A 41 12.98 7.41 2.00
CA LEU A 41 14.35 6.97 2.16
C LEU A 41 15.15 7.06 0.85
N VAL A 42 14.59 6.50 -0.23
CA VAL A 42 15.27 6.46 -1.54
C VAL A 42 15.43 7.87 -2.12
N VAL A 43 14.35 8.65 -2.16
CA VAL A 43 14.35 10.00 -2.72
C VAL A 43 15.24 10.93 -1.90
N GLY A 44 15.17 10.85 -0.56
CA GLY A 44 16.03 11.64 0.31
C GLY A 44 17.50 11.35 0.08
N ARG A 45 17.90 10.07 -0.02
CA ARG A 45 19.28 9.70 -0.32
C ARG A 45 19.73 10.15 -1.71
N LEU A 46 18.87 10.04 -2.72
CA LEU A 46 19.16 10.56 -4.06
C LEU A 46 19.29 12.08 -4.08
N ALA A 47 18.58 12.79 -3.20
CA ALA A 47 18.72 14.23 -2.99
C ALA A 47 19.93 14.63 -2.13
N GLY A 48 20.76 13.67 -1.72
CA GLY A 48 21.97 13.91 -0.91
C GLY A 48 21.69 14.03 0.59
N LEU A 49 20.51 13.66 1.07
CA LEU A 49 20.16 13.68 2.49
C LEU A 49 20.48 12.34 3.15
N PRO A 50 21.15 12.29 4.32
CA PRO A 50 21.44 11.05 5.05
C PRO A 50 20.19 10.54 5.78
N CYS A 51 19.20 10.09 5.00
CA CYS A 51 17.95 9.54 5.54
C CYS A 51 18.16 8.16 6.15
N HIS A 52 17.44 7.89 7.22
CA HIS A 52 17.40 6.58 7.89
C HIS A 52 16.01 6.35 8.50
N PHE A 53 15.70 5.08 8.80
CA PHE A 53 14.48 4.76 9.53
C PHE A 53 14.59 5.23 10.97
N LEU A 54 13.65 6.04 11.41
CA LEU A 54 13.49 6.45 12.81
C LEU A 54 12.66 5.42 13.58
N SER A 55 11.69 4.82 12.91
CA SER A 55 10.84 3.74 13.41
C SER A 55 10.41 2.87 12.24
N PHE A 56 9.63 1.82 12.50
CA PHE A 56 9.04 0.96 11.48
C PHE A 56 8.18 1.73 10.46
N THR A 57 7.56 2.83 10.86
CA THR A 57 6.63 3.61 10.04
C THR A 57 7.09 5.05 9.82
N SER A 58 8.38 5.34 9.93
CA SER A 58 8.87 6.71 9.80
C SER A 58 10.32 6.74 9.35
N VAL A 59 10.57 7.51 8.32
CA VAL A 59 11.91 7.88 7.82
C VAL A 59 12.16 9.34 8.13
N GLY A 60 13.37 9.67 8.51
CA GLY A 60 13.73 11.04 8.79
C GLY A 60 15.19 11.34 8.49
N VAL A 61 15.51 12.63 8.61
CA VAL A 61 16.85 13.19 8.51
C VAL A 61 17.20 13.77 9.88
N ASP A 62 18.46 13.65 10.28
CA ASP A 62 18.93 14.29 11.51
C ASP A 62 18.58 15.79 11.48
N PRO A 63 17.99 16.36 12.56
CA PRO A 63 17.60 17.77 12.61
C PRO A 63 18.74 18.74 12.30
N SER A 64 19.97 18.42 12.68
CA SER A 64 21.16 19.25 12.39
C SER A 64 21.50 19.26 10.90
N VAL A 65 21.28 18.17 10.21
CA VAL A 65 21.47 18.04 8.75
C VAL A 65 20.30 18.71 8.02
N ALA A 66 19.07 18.48 8.48
CA ALA A 66 17.86 19.10 7.89
C ALA A 66 17.92 20.61 7.93
N ALA A 67 18.43 21.21 9.03
CA ALA A 67 18.58 22.66 9.17
C ALA A 67 19.55 23.29 8.14
N ASN A 68 20.50 22.49 7.63
CA ASN A 68 21.49 22.92 6.64
C ASN A 68 21.21 22.38 5.23
N ALA A 69 20.14 21.60 5.05
CA ALA A 69 19.77 21.03 3.77
C ALA A 69 19.14 22.10 2.85
N SER A 70 19.30 21.90 1.54
CA SER A 70 18.63 22.78 0.60
C SER A 70 17.10 22.62 0.68
N PRO A 71 16.32 23.69 0.63
CA PRO A 71 14.86 23.61 0.63
C PRO A 71 14.30 22.73 -0.49
N SER A 72 14.98 22.73 -1.65
CA SER A 72 14.59 21.87 -2.78
C SER A 72 14.79 20.37 -2.50
N ALA A 73 15.83 19.97 -1.80
CA ALA A 73 16.06 18.56 -1.43
C ALA A 73 14.98 18.09 -0.44
N LEU A 74 14.64 18.91 0.55
CA LEU A 74 13.56 18.60 1.50
C LEU A 74 12.19 18.56 0.81
N ALA A 75 11.90 19.51 -0.07
CA ALA A 75 10.66 19.54 -0.84
C ALA A 75 10.54 18.31 -1.76
N LEU A 76 11.65 17.89 -2.39
CA LEU A 76 11.68 16.69 -3.24
C LEU A 76 11.40 15.44 -2.42
N MET A 77 12.08 15.26 -1.29
CA MET A 77 11.88 14.12 -0.40
C MET A 77 10.42 14.06 0.08
N ASN A 78 9.86 15.17 0.54
CA ASN A 78 8.51 15.23 1.10
C ASN A 78 7.41 15.14 0.03
N GLY A 79 7.65 15.64 -1.18
CA GLY A 79 6.65 15.69 -2.25
C GLY A 79 6.59 14.43 -3.12
N VAL A 80 7.73 13.81 -3.40
CA VAL A 80 7.77 12.66 -4.34
C VAL A 80 7.20 11.40 -3.72
N ALA A 81 7.42 11.13 -2.44
CA ALA A 81 6.94 9.92 -1.80
C ALA A 81 5.41 9.81 -1.81
N PRO A 82 4.63 10.83 -1.39
CA PRO A 82 3.18 10.80 -1.50
C PRO A 82 2.70 10.61 -2.95
N LEU A 83 3.31 11.34 -3.90
CA LEU A 83 2.93 11.23 -5.32
C LEU A 83 3.20 9.84 -5.88
N ALA A 84 4.34 9.23 -5.56
CA ALA A 84 4.68 7.88 -6.00
C ALA A 84 3.73 6.84 -5.41
N THR A 85 3.42 6.94 -4.13
CA THR A 85 2.49 6.02 -3.45
C THR A 85 1.07 6.16 -4.02
N MET A 86 0.61 7.40 -4.24
CA MET A 86 -0.68 7.68 -4.88
C MET A 86 -0.75 7.09 -6.28
N LEU A 87 0.29 7.29 -7.09
CA LEU A 87 0.34 6.75 -8.45
C LEU A 87 0.28 5.22 -8.45
N LEU A 88 1.03 4.56 -7.57
CA LEU A 88 0.98 3.11 -7.42
C LEU A 88 -0.41 2.64 -6.94
N GLY A 89 -1.04 3.36 -6.03
CA GLY A 89 -2.41 3.09 -5.59
C GLY A 89 -3.40 3.16 -6.75
N VAL A 90 -3.32 4.20 -7.58
CA VAL A 90 -4.17 4.35 -8.78
C VAL A 90 -3.91 3.22 -9.79
N LEU A 91 -2.64 2.90 -10.06
CA LEU A 91 -2.29 1.79 -10.96
C LEU A 91 -2.81 0.45 -10.44
N ALA A 92 -2.68 0.19 -9.14
CA ALA A 92 -3.24 -1.00 -8.51
C ALA A 92 -4.76 -1.06 -8.66
N LEU A 93 -5.47 0.07 -8.44
CA LEU A 93 -6.92 0.15 -8.61
C LEU A 93 -7.36 -0.17 -10.04
N VAL A 94 -6.67 0.39 -11.03
CA VAL A 94 -6.93 0.12 -12.46
C VAL A 94 -6.65 -1.34 -12.82
N ALA A 95 -5.68 -1.99 -12.17
CA ALA A 95 -5.35 -3.39 -12.40
C ALA A 95 -6.37 -4.39 -11.80
N VAL A 96 -7.12 -4.01 -10.75
CA VAL A 96 -8.06 -4.90 -10.04
C VAL A 96 -9.06 -5.60 -10.98
N PRO A 97 -9.75 -4.93 -11.93
CA PRO A 97 -10.69 -5.59 -12.83
C PRO A 97 -10.04 -6.66 -13.72
N ALA A 98 -8.81 -6.42 -14.16
CA ALA A 98 -8.06 -7.36 -15.00
C ALA A 98 -7.52 -8.57 -14.20
N LEU A 99 -7.23 -8.39 -12.92
CA LEU A 99 -6.72 -9.44 -12.03
C LEU A 99 -7.83 -10.32 -11.45
N ARG A 100 -9.02 -9.75 -11.20
CA ARG A 100 -10.15 -10.43 -10.55
C ARG A 100 -10.49 -11.81 -11.11
N PRO A 101 -10.54 -12.06 -12.42
CA PRO A 101 -10.85 -13.39 -12.96
C PRO A 101 -9.68 -14.39 -12.85
N LYS A 102 -8.46 -13.93 -12.58
CA LYS A 102 -7.24 -14.73 -12.64
C LYS A 102 -6.59 -14.97 -11.28
N ALA A 103 -6.85 -14.09 -10.31
CA ALA A 103 -6.24 -14.14 -9.00
C ALA A 103 -7.20 -14.67 -7.93
N PRO A 104 -6.69 -15.33 -6.87
CA PRO A 104 -7.49 -15.67 -5.70
C PRO A 104 -8.19 -14.43 -5.10
N ALA A 105 -9.38 -14.62 -4.52
CA ALA A 105 -10.16 -13.52 -3.94
C ALA A 105 -9.35 -12.71 -2.90
N ALA A 106 -8.57 -13.39 -2.05
CA ALA A 106 -7.72 -12.73 -1.07
C ALA A 106 -6.70 -11.76 -1.69
N VAL A 107 -6.08 -12.14 -2.81
CA VAL A 107 -5.11 -11.28 -3.54
C VAL A 107 -5.81 -10.07 -4.13
N THR A 108 -6.98 -10.27 -4.73
CA THR A 108 -7.77 -9.17 -5.29
C THR A 108 -8.20 -8.18 -4.21
N VAL A 109 -8.63 -8.68 -3.05
CA VAL A 109 -9.01 -7.86 -1.90
C VAL A 109 -7.80 -7.12 -1.35
N PHE A 110 -6.64 -7.77 -1.23
CA PHE A 110 -5.39 -7.12 -0.80
C PHE A 110 -5.02 -5.96 -1.73
N ILE A 111 -5.01 -6.18 -3.04
CA ILE A 111 -4.68 -5.13 -4.02
C ILE A 111 -5.66 -3.97 -3.95
N ALA A 112 -6.96 -4.24 -3.77
CA ALA A 112 -7.97 -3.21 -3.62
C ALA A 112 -7.75 -2.36 -2.35
N TRP A 113 -7.47 -2.99 -1.20
CA TRP A 113 -7.15 -2.28 0.04
C TRP A 113 -5.83 -1.52 -0.06
N PHE A 114 -4.81 -2.12 -0.64
CA PHE A 114 -3.52 -1.46 -0.89
C PHE A 114 -3.70 -0.19 -1.75
N ALA A 115 -4.53 -0.27 -2.79
CA ALA A 115 -4.85 0.87 -3.64
C ALA A 115 -5.56 2.00 -2.86
N ILE A 116 -6.55 1.64 -2.01
CA ILE A 116 -7.28 2.60 -1.17
C ILE A 116 -6.32 3.31 -0.21
N PHE A 117 -5.47 2.55 0.49
CA PHE A 117 -4.50 3.12 1.43
C PHE A 117 -3.43 3.93 0.72
N GLY A 118 -2.93 3.48 -0.43
CA GLY A 118 -1.94 4.22 -1.24
C GLY A 118 -2.46 5.59 -1.68
N VAL A 119 -3.75 5.72 -1.98
CA VAL A 119 -4.37 7.00 -2.30
C VAL A 119 -4.64 7.83 -1.02
N ALA A 120 -5.11 7.19 0.06
CA ALA A 120 -5.50 7.88 1.28
C ALA A 120 -4.31 8.40 2.10
N THR A 121 -3.17 7.67 2.10
CA THR A 121 -1.95 8.07 2.85
C THR A 121 -1.17 9.20 2.17
N SER A 122 -1.57 9.61 0.97
CA SER A 122 -1.00 10.80 0.31
C SER A 122 -1.37 12.10 1.01
N ASP A 123 -2.22 12.05 2.02
CA ASP A 123 -2.61 13.22 2.81
C ASP A 123 -1.43 13.60 3.72
N CYS A 124 -0.76 14.69 3.32
CA CYS A 124 0.44 15.22 3.96
C CYS A 124 0.19 15.49 5.46
N ARG A 125 0.76 14.65 6.30
CA ARG A 125 1.06 15.11 7.66
C ARG A 125 2.28 16.03 7.56
N GLN A 126 1.98 17.31 7.49
CA GLN A 126 2.94 18.37 7.76
C GLN A 126 3.31 18.38 9.24
#